data_a31b89d6a2fce0ff742a27da6ddaf7be
#
_entry.id   a31b89d6a2fce0ff742a27da6ddaf7be
#
_cell.length_a   1.000
_cell.length_b   1.000
_cell.length_c   1.000
_cell.angle_alpha   90.00
_cell.angle_beta   90.00
_cell.angle_gamma   90.00
#
_symmetry.space_group_name_H-M   'P 1'
#
loop_
_entity.id
_entity.type
_entity.pdbx_description
1 polymer ?
#
loop_
_entity_poly.entity_id
_entity_poly.type
_entity_poly.pdbx_seq_one_letter_code
_entity_poly.pdbx_strand_id
1 'polypeptide(L)'
;MNTQNKLNAILAVIVTAFIALACSGGDQQAEANKIVAEANKKLEDARALIVKTEARNKTLFSENIQTTGQLAAYKNKMSSEAKEIVSDYEKVSEMLKDISKKYDDVSRMKVSDKYKEYTKIKSEEFAKRADAVGVQKGNAQAFAEIDDPKTMLSKFNENNEKSEKLFKEADELGAKAKKIEDENKDLFKEV
;
A
#
# COMPACT_ATOMS: atom_id res chain seq x y z
N MET A 1 -2.45 20.48 15.34
CA MET A 1 -2.78 19.06 15.68
C MET A 1 -1.94 18.18 14.78
N ASN A 2 -1.06 17.38 15.35
CA ASN A 2 0.09 16.77 14.68
C ASN A 2 -0.31 15.77 13.57
N THR A 3 -0.02 16.09 12.32
CA THR A 3 -0.09 15.21 11.14
C THR A 3 0.82 13.96 11.28
N GLN A 4 1.78 14.00 12.19
CA GLN A 4 2.73 12.90 12.43
C GLN A 4 2.08 11.65 13.04
N ASN A 5 0.98 11.78 13.79
CA ASN A 5 0.34 10.61 14.41
C ASN A 5 -0.59 9.83 13.48
N LYS A 6 -1.00 10.42 12.34
CA LYS A 6 -1.89 9.75 11.39
C LYS A 6 -1.15 8.82 10.42
N LEU A 7 0.09 9.13 10.09
CA LEU A 7 0.89 8.29 9.18
C LEU A 7 1.26 6.93 9.79
N ASN A 8 1.43 6.87 11.12
CA ASN A 8 1.75 5.62 11.81
C ASN A 8 0.56 4.64 11.92
N ALA A 9 -0.66 5.10 11.72
CA ALA A 9 -1.86 4.24 11.74
C ALA A 9 -2.05 3.43 10.44
N ILE A 10 -1.39 3.82 9.36
CA ILE A 10 -1.53 3.19 8.04
C ILE A 10 -0.83 1.82 7.98
N LEU A 11 0.13 1.57 8.85
CA LEU A 11 0.92 0.32 8.83
C LEU A 11 0.42 -0.77 9.80
N ALA A 12 -0.60 -0.52 10.61
CA ALA A 12 -0.98 -1.39 11.72
C ALA A 12 -1.99 -2.50 11.38
N VAL A 13 -2.37 -2.69 10.12
CA VAL A 13 -3.17 -3.88 9.75
C VAL A 13 -2.21 -5.04 9.52
N ILE A 14 -1.82 -5.67 10.61
CA ILE A 14 -1.21 -7.00 10.60
C ILE A 14 -2.31 -7.98 10.18
N VAL A 15 -2.35 -8.32 8.91
CA VAL A 15 -3.05 -9.52 8.47
C VAL A 15 -2.03 -10.65 8.55
N THR A 16 -2.08 -11.40 9.62
CA THR A 16 -1.62 -12.79 9.63
C THR A 16 -2.61 -13.55 8.75
N ALA A 17 -2.36 -13.61 7.45
CA ALA A 17 -3.08 -14.52 6.60
C ALA A 17 -2.45 -15.90 6.78
N PHE A 18 -3.10 -16.72 7.57
CA PHE A 18 -2.76 -18.14 7.74
C PHE A 18 -3.39 -18.93 6.60
N ILE A 19 -2.62 -19.85 6.07
CA ILE A 19 -3.06 -20.74 4.98
C ILE A 19 -3.69 -21.97 5.60
N ALA A 20 -4.99 -22.14 5.42
CA ALA A 20 -5.68 -23.33 5.88
C ALA A 20 -5.95 -24.28 4.70
N LEU A 21 -5.52 -25.52 4.87
CA LEU A 21 -5.99 -26.66 4.09
C LEU A 21 -7.25 -27.22 4.76
N ALA A 22 -8.42 -26.67 4.45
CA ALA A 22 -9.67 -27.28 4.88
C ALA A 22 -10.21 -28.20 3.78
N CYS A 23 -10.43 -29.46 4.09
CA CYS A 23 -10.99 -30.48 3.20
C CYS A 23 -12.45 -30.25 2.77
N SER A 24 -12.99 -29.05 2.88
CA SER A 24 -14.33 -28.67 2.41
C SER A 24 -14.32 -27.61 1.30
N GLY A 25 -13.14 -27.24 0.80
CA GLY A 25 -12.97 -26.34 -0.33
C GLY A 25 -13.07 -27.09 -1.66
N GLY A 26 -13.51 -26.41 -2.72
CA GLY A 26 -13.56 -27.01 -4.06
C GLY A 26 -12.20 -27.50 -4.58
N ASP A 27 -12.17 -28.09 -5.76
CA ASP A 27 -11.03 -28.80 -6.36
C ASP A 27 -9.70 -28.02 -6.42
N GLN A 28 -9.72 -26.69 -6.22
CA GLN A 28 -8.57 -25.81 -6.35
C GLN A 28 -8.14 -25.12 -5.03
N GLN A 29 -8.62 -25.55 -3.87
CA GLN A 29 -8.33 -24.89 -2.59
C GLN A 29 -6.83 -24.87 -2.26
N ALA A 30 -6.12 -25.96 -2.47
CA ALA A 30 -4.68 -26.04 -2.19
C ALA A 30 -3.85 -25.08 -3.07
N GLU A 31 -4.23 -24.95 -4.36
CA GLU A 31 -3.59 -24.02 -5.28
C GLU A 31 -3.91 -22.56 -4.90
N ALA A 32 -5.16 -22.27 -4.54
CA ALA A 32 -5.58 -20.96 -4.07
C ALA A 32 -4.79 -20.52 -2.83
N ASN A 33 -4.63 -21.41 -1.86
CA ASN A 33 -3.83 -21.15 -0.65
C ASN A 33 -2.36 -20.85 -0.98
N LYS A 34 -1.77 -21.56 -1.95
CA LYS A 34 -0.40 -21.29 -2.40
C LYS A 34 -0.28 -19.89 -3.00
N ILE A 35 -1.23 -19.47 -3.86
CA ILE A 35 -1.23 -18.13 -4.46
C ILE A 35 -1.36 -17.06 -3.38
N VAL A 36 -2.24 -17.26 -2.38
CA VAL A 36 -2.40 -16.33 -1.25
C VAL A 36 -1.13 -16.26 -0.41
N ALA A 37 -0.44 -17.38 -0.17
CA ALA A 37 0.84 -17.39 0.54
C ALA A 37 1.92 -16.57 -0.19
N GLU A 38 2.01 -16.72 -1.51
CA GLU A 38 2.91 -15.92 -2.33
C GLU A 38 2.57 -14.43 -2.28
N ALA A 39 1.27 -14.08 -2.29
CA ALA A 39 0.81 -12.71 -2.15
C ALA A 39 1.20 -12.12 -0.79
N ASN A 40 1.05 -12.89 0.30
CA ASN A 40 1.43 -12.47 1.64
C ASN A 40 2.94 -12.26 1.80
N LYS A 41 3.76 -13.15 1.24
CA LYS A 41 5.21 -12.98 1.23
C LYS A 41 5.61 -11.69 0.50
N LYS A 42 5.01 -11.44 -0.66
CA LYS A 42 5.25 -10.20 -1.41
C LYS A 42 4.78 -8.96 -0.65
N LEU A 43 3.72 -9.08 0.16
CA LEU A 43 3.24 -8.00 1.02
C LEU A 43 4.25 -7.64 2.11
N GLU A 44 4.95 -8.61 2.69
CA GLU A 44 6.03 -8.36 3.65
C GLU A 44 7.17 -7.56 3.01
N ASP A 45 7.59 -7.93 1.79
CA ASP A 45 8.60 -7.20 1.04
C ASP A 45 8.16 -5.77 0.72
N ALA A 46 6.90 -5.59 0.28
CA ALA A 46 6.33 -4.27 0.01
C ALA A 46 6.28 -3.39 1.27
N ARG A 47 5.93 -3.97 2.42
CA ARG A 47 5.93 -3.27 3.73
C ARG A 47 7.33 -2.82 4.14
N ALA A 48 8.31 -3.70 4.02
CA ALA A 48 9.70 -3.34 4.35
C ALA A 48 10.20 -2.18 3.49
N LEU A 49 9.90 -2.21 2.20
CA LEU A 49 10.29 -1.15 1.27
C LEU A 49 9.56 0.16 1.56
N ILE A 50 8.24 0.15 1.82
CA ILE A 50 7.49 1.38 2.08
C ILE A 50 7.93 2.07 3.37
N VAL A 51 8.22 1.32 4.44
CA VAL A 51 8.74 1.89 5.71
C VAL A 51 10.05 2.64 5.46
N LYS A 52 10.97 2.04 4.70
CA LYS A 52 12.23 2.67 4.33
C LYS A 52 12.00 3.92 3.48
N THR A 53 11.12 3.83 2.50
CA THR A 53 10.81 4.93 1.58
C THR A 53 10.15 6.11 2.30
N GLU A 54 9.22 5.86 3.21
CA GLU A 54 8.57 6.90 4.02
C GLU A 54 9.56 7.62 4.96
N ALA A 55 10.49 6.89 5.56
CA ALA A 55 11.54 7.50 6.38
C ALA A 55 12.40 8.47 5.56
N ARG A 56 12.77 8.08 4.34
CA ARG A 56 13.52 8.91 3.39
C ARG A 56 12.68 10.11 2.91
N ASN A 57 11.41 9.89 2.60
CA ASN A 57 10.49 10.95 2.18
C ASN A 57 10.30 12.01 3.27
N LYS A 58 10.23 11.62 4.54
CA LYS A 58 10.21 12.57 5.66
C LYS A 58 11.46 13.45 5.68
N THR A 59 12.62 12.87 5.44
CA THR A 59 13.88 13.64 5.36
C THR A 59 13.86 14.62 4.21
N LEU A 60 13.31 14.24 3.05
CA LEU A 60 13.18 15.11 1.88
C LEU A 60 12.35 16.37 2.17
N PHE A 61 11.35 16.29 3.05
CA PHE A 61 10.45 17.39 3.41
C PHE A 61 10.69 17.94 4.83
N SER A 62 11.88 17.70 5.42
CA SER A 62 12.21 18.16 6.79
C SER A 62 12.66 19.61 6.84
N GLU A 63 13.16 20.17 5.75
CA GLU A 63 13.69 21.53 5.70
C GLU A 63 12.60 22.60 5.56
N ASN A 64 12.76 23.68 6.30
CA ASN A 64 11.85 24.83 6.19
C ASN A 64 12.28 25.75 5.02
N ILE A 65 11.75 25.50 3.83
CA ILE A 65 12.10 26.19 2.59
C ILE A 65 11.07 27.30 2.35
N GLN A 66 11.52 28.54 2.32
CA GLN A 66 10.64 29.71 2.18
C GLN A 66 10.87 30.48 0.87
N THR A 67 12.01 30.30 0.21
CA THR A 67 12.38 31.02 -1.01
C THR A 67 12.76 30.07 -2.14
N THR A 68 12.61 30.53 -3.38
CA THR A 68 13.01 29.77 -4.59
C THR A 68 14.51 29.45 -4.59
N GLY A 69 15.35 30.36 -4.09
CA GLY A 69 16.79 30.13 -4.01
C GLY A 69 17.16 29.03 -3.00
N GLN A 70 16.48 28.99 -1.84
CA GLN A 70 16.64 27.92 -0.87
C GLN A 70 16.18 26.57 -1.45
N LEU A 71 15.03 26.56 -2.14
CA LEU A 71 14.51 25.36 -2.80
C LEU A 71 15.49 24.85 -3.85
N ALA A 72 16.03 25.71 -4.71
CA ALA A 72 16.97 25.32 -5.75
C ALA A 72 18.25 24.69 -5.16
N ALA A 73 18.82 25.30 -4.11
CA ALA A 73 19.99 24.78 -3.42
C ALA A 73 19.70 23.41 -2.77
N TYR A 74 18.53 23.26 -2.13
CA TYR A 74 18.13 22.00 -1.49
C TYR A 74 17.83 20.91 -2.50
N LYS A 75 17.16 21.22 -3.62
CA LYS A 75 16.93 20.28 -4.73
C LYS A 75 18.25 19.74 -5.29
N ASN A 76 19.25 20.58 -5.50
CA ASN A 76 20.56 20.14 -5.97
C ASN A 76 21.18 19.11 -5.00
N LYS A 77 21.04 19.33 -3.69
CA LYS A 77 21.52 18.42 -2.65
C LYS A 77 20.74 17.08 -2.63
N MET A 78 19.42 17.15 -2.81
CA MET A 78 18.52 16.01 -2.59
C MET A 78 18.03 15.35 -3.88
N SER A 79 18.52 15.75 -5.04
CA SER A 79 18.05 15.26 -6.34
C SER A 79 18.15 13.75 -6.51
N SER A 80 19.25 13.13 -6.07
CA SER A 80 19.40 11.67 -6.14
C SER A 80 18.42 10.97 -5.22
N GLU A 81 18.27 11.49 -3.99
CA GLU A 81 17.33 10.96 -2.99
C GLU A 81 15.88 11.01 -3.46
N ALA A 82 15.45 12.12 -4.05
CA ALA A 82 14.11 12.26 -4.61
C ALA A 82 13.83 11.24 -5.72
N LYS A 83 14.79 11.03 -6.62
CA LYS A 83 14.66 10.01 -7.69
C LYS A 83 14.55 8.59 -7.15
N GLU A 84 15.34 8.26 -6.14
CA GLU A 84 15.28 6.94 -5.50
C GLU A 84 13.95 6.73 -4.77
N ILE A 85 13.43 7.76 -4.08
CA ILE A 85 12.09 7.71 -3.44
C ILE A 85 11.00 7.47 -4.48
N VAL A 86 11.03 8.16 -5.62
CA VAL A 86 10.10 7.92 -6.74
C VAL A 86 10.16 6.47 -7.20
N SER A 87 11.38 5.96 -7.45
CA SER A 87 11.59 4.56 -7.89
C SER A 87 11.09 3.54 -6.86
N ASP A 88 11.33 3.80 -5.57
CA ASP A 88 10.89 2.89 -4.50
C ASP A 88 9.37 2.87 -4.36
N TYR A 89 8.68 4.04 -4.43
CA TYR A 89 7.22 4.09 -4.48
C TYR A 89 6.63 3.40 -5.73
N GLU A 90 7.28 3.49 -6.88
CA GLU A 90 6.89 2.73 -8.07
C GLU A 90 6.92 1.23 -7.82
N LYS A 91 8.05 0.73 -7.30
CA LYS A 91 8.19 -0.70 -6.96
C LYS A 91 7.12 -1.16 -5.98
N VAL A 92 6.85 -0.38 -4.90
CA VAL A 92 5.79 -0.72 -3.94
C VAL A 92 4.42 -0.75 -4.62
N SER A 93 4.09 0.24 -5.45
CA SER A 93 2.82 0.26 -6.18
C SER A 93 2.67 -0.95 -7.10
N GLU A 94 3.72 -1.34 -7.81
CA GLU A 94 3.72 -2.55 -8.66
C GLU A 94 3.56 -3.83 -7.84
N MET A 95 4.25 -3.95 -6.71
CA MET A 95 4.09 -5.10 -5.81
C MET A 95 2.66 -5.21 -5.30
N LEU A 96 2.02 -4.11 -4.90
CA LEU A 96 0.64 -4.09 -4.44
C LEU A 96 -0.36 -4.43 -5.55
N LYS A 97 -0.11 -3.99 -6.79
CA LYS A 97 -0.91 -4.38 -7.97
C LYS A 97 -0.80 -5.88 -8.26
N ASP A 98 0.38 -6.45 -8.16
CA ASP A 98 0.57 -7.90 -8.34
C ASP A 98 -0.14 -8.69 -7.23
N ILE A 99 -0.06 -8.23 -5.98
CA ILE A 99 -0.82 -8.81 -4.85
C ILE A 99 -2.33 -8.75 -5.14
N SER A 100 -2.84 -7.59 -5.55
CA SER A 100 -4.24 -7.42 -5.95
C SER A 100 -4.65 -8.43 -7.02
N LYS A 101 -3.83 -8.58 -8.07
CA LYS A 101 -4.07 -9.54 -9.14
C LYS A 101 -4.12 -10.98 -8.63
N LYS A 102 -3.17 -11.39 -7.79
CA LYS A 102 -3.14 -12.73 -7.20
C LYS A 102 -4.43 -13.04 -6.43
N TYR A 103 -4.94 -12.10 -5.63
CA TYR A 103 -6.21 -12.24 -4.94
C TYR A 103 -7.41 -12.29 -5.90
N ASP A 104 -7.40 -11.49 -6.97
CA ASP A 104 -8.44 -11.55 -8.02
C ASP A 104 -8.43 -12.90 -8.75
N ASP A 105 -7.25 -13.42 -9.09
CA ASP A 105 -7.11 -14.74 -9.71
C ASP A 105 -7.73 -15.84 -8.82
N VAL A 106 -7.45 -15.81 -7.50
CA VAL A 106 -8.07 -16.75 -6.54
C VAL A 106 -9.58 -16.59 -6.46
N SER A 107 -10.11 -15.37 -6.53
CA SER A 107 -11.56 -15.12 -6.49
C SER A 107 -12.33 -15.80 -7.64
N ARG A 108 -11.65 -16.16 -8.72
CA ARG A 108 -12.20 -16.83 -9.91
C ARG A 108 -12.02 -18.35 -9.90
N MET A 109 -11.29 -18.88 -8.91
CA MET A 109 -11.04 -20.33 -8.80
C MET A 109 -12.25 -21.09 -8.25
N LYS A 110 -12.22 -22.42 -8.36
CA LYS A 110 -13.23 -23.32 -7.77
C LYS A 110 -12.93 -23.54 -6.29
N VAL A 111 -13.20 -22.51 -5.49
CA VAL A 111 -13.11 -22.50 -4.03
C VAL A 111 -14.47 -22.15 -3.43
N SER A 112 -14.61 -22.17 -2.09
CA SER A 112 -15.87 -21.81 -1.43
C SER A 112 -16.28 -20.36 -1.74
N ASP A 113 -17.59 -20.08 -1.77
CA ASP A 113 -18.09 -18.73 -2.12
C ASP A 113 -17.62 -17.68 -1.10
N LYS A 114 -17.50 -18.05 0.20
CA LYS A 114 -16.95 -17.15 1.21
C LYS A 114 -15.47 -16.83 1.00
N TYR A 115 -14.70 -17.81 0.53
CA TYR A 115 -13.30 -17.58 0.19
C TYR A 115 -13.15 -16.70 -1.05
N LYS A 116 -14.01 -16.86 -2.06
CA LYS A 116 -14.08 -15.95 -3.22
C LYS A 116 -14.42 -14.53 -2.81
N GLU A 117 -15.44 -14.37 -1.96
CA GLU A 117 -15.85 -13.06 -1.45
C GLU A 117 -14.68 -12.37 -0.71
N TYR A 118 -14.02 -13.08 0.19
CA TYR A 118 -12.83 -12.61 0.91
C TYR A 118 -11.72 -12.17 -0.06
N THR A 119 -11.34 -13.04 -0.99
CA THR A 119 -10.22 -12.76 -1.89
C THR A 119 -10.54 -11.64 -2.88
N LYS A 120 -11.79 -11.50 -3.31
CA LYS A 120 -12.24 -10.36 -4.11
C LYS A 120 -12.09 -9.04 -3.36
N ILE A 121 -12.54 -8.97 -2.10
CA ILE A 121 -12.39 -7.78 -1.26
C ILE A 121 -10.90 -7.47 -1.01
N LYS A 122 -10.07 -8.49 -0.78
CA LYS A 122 -8.61 -8.31 -0.64
C LYS A 122 -7.97 -7.77 -1.91
N SER A 123 -8.42 -8.21 -3.08
CA SER A 123 -7.97 -7.65 -4.36
C SER A 123 -8.27 -6.15 -4.46
N GLU A 124 -9.51 -5.76 -4.16
CA GLU A 124 -9.94 -4.36 -4.19
C GLU A 124 -9.17 -3.51 -3.15
N GLU A 125 -8.93 -4.04 -1.94
CA GLU A 125 -8.11 -3.40 -0.91
C GLU A 125 -6.71 -3.09 -1.43
N PHE A 126 -6.02 -4.08 -2.01
CA PHE A 126 -4.65 -3.88 -2.49
C PHE A 126 -4.56 -3.01 -3.73
N ALA A 127 -5.57 -3.00 -4.59
CA ALA A 127 -5.68 -2.04 -5.69
C ALA A 127 -5.73 -0.59 -5.16
N LYS A 128 -6.57 -0.32 -4.15
CA LYS A 128 -6.67 1.00 -3.51
C LYS A 128 -5.36 1.42 -2.83
N ARG A 129 -4.67 0.49 -2.16
CA ARG A 129 -3.36 0.76 -1.56
C ARG A 129 -2.30 1.09 -2.63
N ALA A 130 -2.32 0.38 -3.76
CA ALA A 130 -1.42 0.66 -4.87
C ALA A 130 -1.65 2.07 -5.45
N ASP A 131 -2.91 2.47 -5.61
CA ASP A 131 -3.27 3.81 -6.08
C ASP A 131 -2.83 4.89 -5.08
N ALA A 132 -3.03 4.67 -3.77
CA ALA A 132 -2.61 5.59 -2.72
C ALA A 132 -1.09 5.81 -2.73
N VAL A 133 -0.31 4.74 -2.85
CA VAL A 133 1.15 4.79 -2.98
C VAL A 133 1.56 5.52 -4.27
N GLY A 134 0.85 5.28 -5.37
CA GLY A 134 1.04 6.00 -6.63
C GLY A 134 0.84 7.52 -6.51
N VAL A 135 -0.13 7.94 -5.69
CA VAL A 135 -0.35 9.36 -5.37
C VAL A 135 0.79 9.91 -4.49
N GLN A 136 1.25 9.16 -3.49
CA GLN A 136 2.38 9.58 -2.63
C GLN A 136 3.68 9.75 -3.42
N LYS A 137 3.93 8.92 -4.44
CA LYS A 137 5.04 9.11 -5.38
C LYS A 137 5.06 10.54 -5.96
N GLY A 138 3.88 11.10 -6.25
CA GLY A 138 3.70 12.45 -6.76
C GLY A 138 4.29 13.53 -5.85
N ASN A 139 4.49 13.28 -4.56
CA ASN A 139 5.12 14.24 -3.65
C ASN A 139 6.62 14.38 -3.97
N ALA A 140 7.33 13.28 -4.13
CA ALA A 140 8.75 13.30 -4.49
C ALA A 140 8.97 13.82 -5.92
N GLN A 141 8.03 13.53 -6.85
CA GLN A 141 8.03 14.13 -8.19
C GLN A 141 7.82 15.64 -8.13
N ALA A 142 6.83 16.14 -7.37
CA ALA A 142 6.58 17.55 -7.19
C ALA A 142 7.80 18.28 -6.60
N PHE A 143 8.49 17.65 -5.63
CA PHE A 143 9.76 18.18 -5.12
C PHE A 143 10.81 18.31 -6.23
N ALA A 144 10.94 17.31 -7.10
CA ALA A 144 11.93 17.34 -8.20
C ALA A 144 11.60 18.38 -9.29
N GLU A 145 10.33 18.59 -9.61
CA GLU A 145 9.87 19.28 -10.81
C GLU A 145 9.42 20.71 -10.55
N ILE A 146 8.86 21.03 -9.38
CA ILE A 146 8.25 22.34 -9.09
C ILE A 146 9.25 23.27 -8.40
N ASP A 147 9.55 24.42 -9.02
CA ASP A 147 10.54 25.38 -8.52
C ASP A 147 9.97 26.46 -7.58
N ASP A 148 8.65 26.62 -7.55
CA ASP A 148 8.00 27.53 -6.60
C ASP A 148 7.59 26.79 -5.31
N PRO A 149 8.10 27.21 -4.11
CA PRO A 149 7.81 26.53 -2.86
C PRO A 149 6.33 26.47 -2.51
N LYS A 150 5.55 27.51 -2.86
CA LYS A 150 4.10 27.53 -2.55
C LYS A 150 3.34 26.52 -3.40
N THR A 151 3.64 26.49 -4.70
CA THR A 151 3.03 25.53 -5.62
C THR A 151 3.41 24.09 -5.26
N MET A 152 4.68 23.85 -4.90
CA MET A 152 5.16 22.55 -4.45
C MET A 152 4.40 22.11 -3.18
N LEU A 153 4.27 22.99 -2.18
CA LEU A 153 3.54 22.69 -0.95
C LEU A 153 2.05 22.45 -1.19
N SER A 154 1.42 23.24 -2.08
CA SER A 154 0.02 23.03 -2.47
C SER A 154 -0.18 21.64 -3.09
N LYS A 155 0.73 21.23 -4.00
CA LYS A 155 0.67 19.91 -4.63
C LYS A 155 0.90 18.78 -3.63
N PHE A 156 1.81 18.98 -2.70
CA PHE A 156 2.05 18.04 -1.60
C PHE A 156 0.79 17.83 -0.74
N ASN A 157 0.10 18.91 -0.36
CA ASN A 157 -1.13 18.83 0.42
C ASN A 157 -2.25 18.13 -0.35
N GLU A 158 -2.45 18.47 -1.63
CA GLU A 158 -3.42 17.80 -2.52
C GLU A 158 -3.17 16.28 -2.60
N ASN A 159 -1.92 15.88 -2.82
CA ASN A 159 -1.56 14.48 -2.90
C ASN A 159 -1.77 13.76 -1.55
N ASN A 160 -1.45 14.40 -0.42
CA ASN A 160 -1.68 13.82 0.89
C ASN A 160 -3.16 13.60 1.17
N GLU A 161 -4.03 14.58 0.91
CA GLU A 161 -5.47 14.43 1.08
C GLU A 161 -6.03 13.29 0.20
N LYS A 162 -5.59 13.22 -1.04
CA LYS A 162 -6.00 12.19 -1.98
C LYS A 162 -5.53 10.80 -1.54
N SER A 163 -4.27 10.67 -1.11
CA SER A 163 -3.74 9.39 -0.63
C SER A 163 -4.40 8.94 0.67
N GLU A 164 -4.66 9.85 1.63
CA GLU A 164 -5.38 9.55 2.87
C GLU A 164 -6.79 9.00 2.59
N LYS A 165 -7.51 9.57 1.62
CA LYS A 165 -8.82 9.07 1.21
C LYS A 165 -8.74 7.65 0.66
N LEU A 166 -7.77 7.38 -0.22
CA LEU A 166 -7.58 6.05 -0.80
C LEU A 166 -7.17 5.00 0.25
N PHE A 167 -6.31 5.37 1.20
CA PHE A 167 -5.96 4.48 2.31
C PHE A 167 -7.17 4.19 3.21
N LYS A 168 -8.00 5.19 3.51
CA LYS A 168 -9.23 4.98 4.27
C LYS A 168 -10.19 4.01 3.57
N GLU A 169 -10.39 4.17 2.25
CA GLU A 169 -11.19 3.24 1.45
C GLU A 169 -10.60 1.82 1.49
N ALA A 170 -9.27 1.68 1.42
CA ALA A 170 -8.59 0.40 1.54
C ALA A 170 -8.77 -0.23 2.95
N ASP A 171 -8.67 0.57 4.01
CA ASP A 171 -8.86 0.10 5.38
C ASP A 171 -10.29 -0.37 5.64
N GLU A 172 -11.29 0.30 5.06
CA GLU A 172 -12.69 -0.15 5.10
C GLU A 172 -12.88 -1.51 4.39
N LEU A 173 -12.21 -1.73 3.27
CA LEU A 173 -12.19 -3.03 2.59
C LEU A 173 -11.48 -4.09 3.42
N GLY A 174 -10.32 -3.77 4.00
CA GLY A 174 -9.59 -4.64 4.89
C GLY A 174 -10.42 -5.08 6.12
N ALA A 175 -11.17 -4.15 6.71
CA ALA A 175 -12.08 -4.47 7.81
C ALA A 175 -13.21 -5.42 7.39
N LYS A 176 -13.77 -5.25 6.18
CA LYS A 176 -14.77 -6.19 5.63
C LYS A 176 -14.19 -7.58 5.40
N ALA A 177 -12.99 -7.66 4.82
CA ALA A 177 -12.31 -8.94 4.61
C ALA A 177 -12.04 -9.65 5.95
N LYS A 178 -11.55 -8.91 6.95
CA LYS A 178 -11.32 -9.44 8.29
C LYS A 178 -12.59 -9.96 8.94
N LYS A 179 -13.72 -9.30 8.77
CA LYS A 179 -15.01 -9.79 9.28
C LYS A 179 -15.37 -11.16 8.69
N ILE A 180 -15.19 -11.34 7.36
CA ILE A 180 -15.43 -12.64 6.72
C ILE A 180 -14.50 -13.69 7.30
N GLU A 181 -13.23 -13.39 7.49
CA GLU A 181 -12.24 -14.28 8.11
C GLU A 181 -12.66 -14.68 9.53
N ASP A 182 -13.02 -13.71 10.38
CA ASP A 182 -13.41 -13.94 11.78
C ASP A 182 -14.72 -14.74 11.90
N GLU A 183 -15.68 -14.56 10.98
CA GLU A 183 -16.94 -15.29 10.93
C GLU A 183 -16.81 -16.72 10.35
N ASN A 184 -15.73 -16.99 9.60
CA ASN A 184 -15.51 -18.24 8.88
C ASN A 184 -14.12 -18.84 9.18
N LYS A 185 -13.72 -18.82 10.44
CA LYS A 185 -12.37 -19.25 10.88
C LYS A 185 -11.96 -20.63 10.36
N ASP A 186 -12.92 -21.53 10.15
CA ASP A 186 -12.63 -22.88 9.63
C ASP A 186 -12.11 -22.89 8.19
N LEU A 187 -12.45 -21.84 7.39
CA LEU A 187 -11.91 -21.66 6.04
C LEU A 187 -10.48 -21.12 6.01
N PHE A 188 -10.01 -20.60 7.16
CA PHE A 188 -8.73 -19.89 7.30
C PHE A 188 -7.83 -20.51 8.37
N LYS A 189 -8.18 -21.70 8.91
CA LYS A 189 -7.32 -22.42 9.86
C LYS A 189 -6.13 -23.03 9.13
N GLU A 190 -4.95 -22.90 9.72
CA GLU A 190 -3.79 -23.72 9.38
C GLU A 190 -4.07 -25.19 9.72
N VAL A 191 -3.66 -26.10 8.82
CA VAL A 191 -3.49 -27.53 9.14
C VAL A 191 -2.04 -27.75 9.52
#